data_459f07274754b9e4fe7b801fee56885a
#
_entry.id   459f07274754b9e4fe7b801fee56885a
#
_cell.length_a   1.000
_cell.length_b   1.000
_cell.length_c   1.000
_cell.angle_alpha   90.00
_cell.angle_beta   90.00
_cell.angle_gamma   90.00
#
_symmetry.space_group_name_H-M   'P 1'
#
loop_
_entity.id
_entity.type
_entity.pdbx_description
1 polymer ?
#
loop_
_entity_poly.entity_id
_entity_poly.type
_entity_poly.pdbx_seq_one_letter_code
_entity_poly.pdbx_strand_id
1 'polypeptide(L)'
;ASRRQGSQHWVVAEDGLPRVVARVMLTELARALGPFGTRAHAQRAAAAIERVLAQAETDHAHEILDEAMEASTLRVPHALTNVMERLSAQGLFEPAAAARDDLSAYMTGVERSTMRPILAAPRIVWGTRRDGGEPGWILHVASHGRHINSVVVSPRSDPSPWIDVLSSTRPLETDGMAAQAASWAETALLCAELCREGTRLVEWNGPLPWSQPTNSPLSDGRLRDLLAHATAHQLFDPRS
;
A
#
# COMPACT_ATOMS: atom_id res chain seq x y z
N ALA A 1 -9.13 15.54 20.84
CA ALA A 1 -10.16 14.66 20.29
C ALA A 1 -9.46 13.49 19.61
N SER A 2 -9.47 12.30 20.24
CA SER A 2 -8.93 11.08 19.65
C SER A 2 -9.76 10.74 18.42
N ARG A 3 -9.23 10.99 17.22
CA ARG A 3 -9.81 10.45 15.99
C ARG A 3 -9.77 8.94 16.10
N ARG A 4 -10.94 8.29 16.12
CA ARG A 4 -11.05 6.84 15.97
C ARG A 4 -10.32 6.47 14.67
N GLN A 5 -9.16 5.81 14.79
CA GLN A 5 -8.52 5.16 13.65
C GLN A 5 -9.56 4.18 13.08
N GLY A 6 -9.94 4.34 11.82
CA GLY A 6 -10.80 3.41 11.13
C GLY A 6 -10.17 2.01 11.22
N SER A 7 -10.97 0.99 11.44
CA SER A 7 -10.50 -0.40 11.49
C SER A 7 -9.79 -0.71 10.17
N GLN A 8 -8.52 -1.08 10.25
CA GLN A 8 -7.76 -1.57 9.10
C GLN A 8 -7.93 -3.09 9.02
N HIS A 9 -8.01 -3.61 7.80
CA HIS A 9 -8.09 -5.05 7.54
C HIS A 9 -6.97 -5.43 6.58
N TRP A 10 -6.48 -6.65 6.73
CA TRP A 10 -5.37 -7.18 5.95
C TRP A 10 -5.73 -8.57 5.45
N VAL A 11 -5.14 -8.98 4.33
CA VAL A 11 -5.16 -10.37 3.89
C VAL A 11 -3.78 -10.94 4.17
N VAL A 12 -3.73 -12.08 4.85
CA VAL A 12 -2.49 -12.84 5.19
C VAL A 12 -2.62 -14.27 4.71
N ALA A 13 -1.51 -14.94 4.52
CA ALA A 13 -1.47 -16.38 4.27
C ALA A 13 -1.51 -17.14 5.60
N GLU A 14 -2.51 -17.98 5.78
CA GLU A 14 -2.67 -18.86 6.94
C GLU A 14 -3.17 -20.22 6.48
N ASP A 15 -2.49 -21.29 6.85
CA ASP A 15 -2.80 -22.67 6.45
C ASP A 15 -2.95 -22.87 4.93
N GLY A 16 -2.12 -22.17 4.13
CA GLY A 16 -2.15 -22.26 2.67
C GLY A 16 -3.31 -21.51 2.01
N LEU A 17 -4.05 -20.71 2.75
CA LEU A 17 -5.21 -19.93 2.26
C LEU A 17 -5.08 -18.45 2.62
N PRO A 18 -5.69 -17.53 1.82
CA PRO A 18 -5.78 -16.13 2.17
C PRO A 18 -6.83 -15.92 3.26
N ARG A 19 -6.46 -15.28 4.36
CA ARG A 19 -7.32 -14.97 5.50
C ARG A 19 -7.39 -13.48 5.76
N VAL A 20 -8.59 -12.99 6.12
CA VAL A 20 -8.80 -11.60 6.48
C VAL A 20 -8.65 -11.41 7.99
N VAL A 21 -7.67 -10.60 8.38
CA VAL A 21 -7.35 -10.28 9.77
C VAL A 21 -7.46 -8.77 10.03
N ALA A 22 -7.76 -8.41 11.27
CA ALA A 22 -7.83 -7.01 11.70
C ALA A 22 -6.50 -6.49 12.30
N ARG A 23 -5.53 -7.39 12.51
CA ARG A 23 -4.25 -7.07 13.15
C ARG A 23 -3.13 -7.80 12.44
N VAL A 24 -2.04 -7.10 12.18
CA VAL A 24 -0.80 -7.62 11.61
C VAL A 24 0.37 -6.98 12.34
N MET A 25 1.39 -7.74 12.65
CA MET A 25 2.63 -7.21 13.21
C MET A 25 3.43 -6.46 12.14
N LEU A 26 4.17 -5.43 12.53
CA LEU A 26 5.02 -4.67 11.60
C LEU A 26 6.07 -5.56 10.93
N THR A 27 6.53 -6.59 11.61
CA THR A 27 7.47 -7.59 11.08
C THR A 27 6.86 -8.52 10.02
N GLU A 28 5.54 -8.64 10.00
CA GLU A 28 4.79 -9.51 9.07
C GLU A 28 4.23 -8.74 7.86
N LEU A 29 4.38 -7.42 7.84
CA LEU A 29 3.84 -6.57 6.77
C LEU A 29 4.30 -6.98 5.37
N ALA A 30 5.51 -7.53 5.23
CA ALA A 30 6.03 -7.99 3.95
C ALA A 30 5.14 -9.07 3.30
N ARG A 31 4.44 -9.86 4.11
CA ARG A 31 3.57 -10.97 3.71
C ARG A 31 2.09 -10.70 3.97
N ALA A 32 1.69 -9.44 4.05
CA ALA A 32 0.31 -9.03 4.27
C ALA A 32 -0.15 -8.07 3.17
N LEU A 33 -1.22 -8.38 2.47
CA LEU A 33 -1.80 -7.53 1.44
C LEU A 33 -2.75 -6.51 2.09
N GLY A 34 -2.64 -5.24 1.72
CA GLY A 34 -3.44 -4.16 2.30
C GLY A 34 -2.61 -2.96 2.77
N PRO A 35 -3.15 -2.12 3.67
CA PRO A 35 -4.38 -2.23 4.46
C PRO A 35 -5.66 -1.92 3.67
N PHE A 36 -6.78 -2.54 4.05
CA PHE A 36 -8.10 -2.25 3.52
C PHE A 36 -8.94 -1.48 4.54
N GLY A 37 -9.73 -0.49 4.06
CA GLY A 37 -10.61 0.31 4.93
C GLY A 37 -11.83 -0.43 5.45
N THR A 38 -12.25 -1.51 4.78
CA THR A 38 -13.39 -2.34 5.19
C THR A 38 -13.05 -3.83 5.09
N ARG A 39 -13.69 -4.63 5.95
CA ARG A 39 -13.56 -6.10 5.90
C ARG A 39 -14.07 -6.67 4.59
N ALA A 40 -15.17 -6.14 4.06
CA ALA A 40 -15.74 -6.58 2.80
C ALA A 40 -14.77 -6.41 1.62
N HIS A 41 -14.03 -5.29 1.58
CA HIS A 41 -13.02 -5.06 0.54
C HIS A 41 -11.82 -6.03 0.68
N ALA A 42 -11.36 -6.29 1.90
CA ALA A 42 -10.34 -7.31 2.15
C ALA A 42 -10.81 -8.72 1.76
N GLN A 43 -12.08 -9.05 2.03
CA GLN A 43 -12.67 -10.34 1.63
C GLN A 43 -12.72 -10.52 0.12
N ARG A 44 -13.03 -9.48 -0.65
CA ARG A 44 -12.97 -9.53 -2.12
C ARG A 44 -11.55 -9.76 -2.63
N ALA A 45 -10.56 -9.10 -2.03
CA ALA A 45 -9.16 -9.34 -2.39
C ALA A 45 -8.72 -10.78 -2.06
N ALA A 46 -9.15 -11.34 -0.93
CA ALA A 46 -8.92 -12.73 -0.59
C ALA A 46 -9.60 -13.69 -1.59
N ALA A 47 -10.87 -13.43 -1.95
CA ALA A 47 -11.59 -14.22 -2.94
C ALA A 47 -10.93 -14.18 -4.33
N ALA A 48 -10.31 -13.05 -4.72
CA ALA A 48 -9.51 -12.95 -5.93
C ALA A 48 -8.37 -13.99 -5.96
N ILE A 49 -7.64 -14.09 -4.84
CA ILE A 49 -6.53 -15.04 -4.68
C ILE A 49 -7.06 -16.49 -4.64
N GLU A 50 -8.12 -16.76 -3.87
CA GLU A 50 -8.74 -18.09 -3.77
C GLU A 50 -9.17 -18.63 -5.13
N ARG A 51 -9.72 -17.78 -6.01
CA ARG A 51 -10.10 -18.19 -7.37
C ARG A 51 -8.92 -18.65 -8.21
N VAL A 52 -7.74 -18.07 -8.00
CA VAL A 52 -6.53 -18.49 -8.72
C VAL A 52 -5.96 -19.77 -8.13
N LEU A 53 -5.94 -19.86 -6.80
CA LEU A 53 -5.50 -21.08 -6.10
C LEU A 53 -6.36 -22.30 -6.46
N ALA A 54 -7.67 -22.11 -6.61
CA ALA A 54 -8.59 -23.20 -7.03
C ALA A 54 -8.31 -23.74 -8.45
N GLN A 55 -7.56 -23.02 -9.28
CA GLN A 55 -7.19 -23.43 -10.64
C GLN A 55 -5.74 -23.91 -10.72
N ALA A 56 -4.97 -23.75 -9.64
CA ALA A 56 -3.56 -24.15 -9.59
C ALA A 56 -3.43 -25.63 -9.23
N GLU A 57 -2.36 -26.24 -9.74
CA GLU A 57 -1.91 -27.55 -9.25
C GLU A 57 -1.43 -27.41 -7.79
N THR A 58 -1.70 -28.42 -6.97
CA THR A 58 -1.46 -28.40 -5.52
C THR A 58 -0.03 -28.00 -5.16
N ASP A 59 0.95 -28.45 -5.95
CA ASP A 59 2.37 -28.21 -5.71
C ASP A 59 2.80 -26.76 -5.87
N HIS A 60 2.02 -25.96 -6.64
CA HIS A 60 2.31 -24.53 -6.89
C HIS A 60 1.45 -23.58 -6.07
N ALA A 61 0.47 -24.08 -5.34
CA ALA A 61 -0.49 -23.23 -4.62
C ALA A 61 0.20 -22.33 -3.58
N HIS A 62 1.19 -22.84 -2.85
CA HIS A 62 1.95 -22.06 -1.86
C HIS A 62 2.76 -20.94 -2.51
N GLU A 63 3.42 -21.21 -3.62
CA GLU A 63 4.19 -20.21 -4.38
C GLU A 63 3.28 -19.06 -4.87
N ILE A 64 2.14 -19.43 -5.46
CA ILE A 64 1.16 -18.44 -5.94
C ILE A 64 0.63 -17.58 -4.80
N LEU A 65 0.36 -18.19 -3.65
CA LEU A 65 -0.12 -17.47 -2.47
C LEU A 65 0.94 -16.49 -1.94
N ASP A 66 2.18 -16.93 -1.79
CA ASP A 66 3.28 -16.08 -1.34
C ASP A 66 3.52 -14.90 -2.31
N GLU A 67 3.61 -15.17 -3.62
CA GLU A 67 3.72 -14.12 -4.64
C GLU A 67 2.55 -13.13 -4.59
N ALA A 68 1.32 -13.60 -4.37
CA ALA A 68 0.14 -12.77 -4.28
C ALA A 68 0.18 -11.87 -3.03
N MET A 69 0.66 -12.39 -1.88
CA MET A 69 0.81 -11.61 -0.65
C MET A 69 1.94 -10.57 -0.76
N GLU A 70 3.02 -10.91 -1.44
CA GLU A 70 4.14 -10.00 -1.70
C GLU A 70 3.81 -8.93 -2.75
N ALA A 71 2.67 -9.07 -3.46
CA ALA A 71 2.28 -8.21 -4.58
C ALA A 71 3.32 -8.22 -5.74
N SER A 72 4.01 -9.36 -5.93
CA SER A 72 5.12 -9.54 -6.87
C SER A 72 4.72 -10.28 -8.15
N THR A 73 3.43 -10.64 -8.32
CA THR A 73 2.97 -11.49 -9.43
C THR A 73 1.86 -10.85 -10.27
N LEU A 74 1.87 -11.14 -11.56
CA LEU A 74 0.78 -10.86 -12.50
C LEU A 74 -0.23 -12.02 -12.61
N ARG A 75 0.01 -13.16 -11.94
CA ARG A 75 -0.86 -14.36 -12.05
C ARG A 75 -2.29 -14.06 -11.64
N VAL A 76 -2.50 -13.39 -10.49
CA VAL A 76 -3.84 -13.07 -9.99
C VAL A 76 -4.58 -12.11 -10.93
N PRO A 77 -4.02 -10.95 -11.34
CA PRO A 77 -4.65 -10.06 -12.30
C PRO A 77 -4.97 -10.73 -13.65
N HIS A 78 -4.04 -11.48 -14.21
CA HIS A 78 -4.24 -12.13 -15.52
C HIS A 78 -5.33 -13.20 -15.44
N ALA A 79 -5.33 -14.04 -14.41
CA ALA A 79 -6.35 -15.07 -14.25
C ALA A 79 -7.76 -14.46 -14.12
N LEU A 80 -7.91 -13.38 -13.35
CA LEU A 80 -9.20 -12.69 -13.20
C LEU A 80 -9.62 -11.98 -14.50
N THR A 81 -8.69 -11.37 -15.24
CA THR A 81 -8.97 -10.78 -16.54
C THR A 81 -9.49 -11.83 -17.52
N ASN A 82 -8.85 -12.99 -17.60
CA ASN A 82 -9.29 -14.11 -18.43
C ASN A 82 -10.69 -14.63 -18.03
N VAL A 83 -10.98 -14.68 -16.71
CA VAL A 83 -12.32 -15.05 -16.21
C VAL A 83 -13.37 -14.04 -16.66
N MET A 84 -13.06 -12.73 -16.52
CA MET A 84 -13.96 -11.65 -16.92
C MET A 84 -14.27 -11.70 -18.43
N GLU A 85 -13.24 -11.84 -19.28
CA GLU A 85 -13.38 -11.93 -20.74
C GLU A 85 -14.25 -13.14 -21.15
N ARG A 86 -13.99 -14.30 -20.56
CA ARG A 86 -14.78 -15.52 -20.81
C ARG A 86 -16.23 -15.38 -20.41
N LEU A 87 -16.51 -14.84 -19.19
CA LEU A 87 -17.87 -14.63 -18.71
C LEU A 87 -18.62 -13.60 -19.55
N SER A 88 -17.97 -12.53 -19.97
CA SER A 88 -18.53 -11.50 -20.85
C SER A 88 -18.89 -12.08 -22.22
N ALA A 89 -18.03 -12.91 -22.80
CA ALA A 89 -18.28 -13.58 -24.09
C ALA A 89 -19.49 -14.54 -24.03
N GLN A 90 -19.81 -15.07 -22.82
CA GLN A 90 -20.98 -15.91 -22.57
C GLN A 90 -22.25 -15.10 -22.24
N GLY A 91 -22.16 -13.76 -22.21
CA GLY A 91 -23.29 -12.90 -21.80
C GLY A 91 -23.56 -12.90 -20.29
N LEU A 92 -22.67 -13.46 -19.48
CA LEU A 92 -22.79 -13.55 -18.02
C LEU A 92 -22.22 -12.29 -17.37
N PHE A 93 -22.89 -11.16 -17.55
CA PHE A 93 -22.35 -9.84 -17.16
C PHE A 93 -22.26 -9.64 -15.63
N GLU A 94 -23.21 -10.15 -14.83
CA GLU A 94 -23.14 -10.04 -13.37
C GLU A 94 -21.94 -10.81 -12.77
N PRO A 95 -21.68 -12.09 -13.12
CA PRO A 95 -20.46 -12.78 -12.70
C PRO A 95 -19.16 -12.10 -13.20
N ALA A 96 -19.17 -11.53 -14.41
CA ALA A 96 -18.03 -10.78 -14.94
C ALA A 96 -17.76 -9.51 -14.10
N ALA A 97 -18.83 -8.78 -13.72
CA ALA A 97 -18.72 -7.62 -12.85
C ALA A 97 -18.19 -8.00 -11.46
N ALA A 98 -18.63 -9.12 -10.88
CA ALA A 98 -18.10 -9.61 -9.61
C ALA A 98 -16.59 -9.93 -9.69
N ALA A 99 -16.14 -10.57 -10.77
CA ALA A 99 -14.71 -10.85 -10.98
C ALA A 99 -13.89 -9.56 -11.14
N ARG A 100 -14.44 -8.53 -11.82
CA ARG A 100 -13.84 -7.19 -11.93
C ARG A 100 -13.69 -6.54 -10.56
N ASP A 101 -14.72 -6.60 -9.72
CA ASP A 101 -14.71 -6.03 -8.39
C ASP A 101 -13.68 -6.72 -7.48
N ASP A 102 -13.52 -8.04 -7.61
CA ASP A 102 -12.50 -8.81 -6.91
C ASP A 102 -11.10 -8.41 -7.37
N LEU A 103 -10.90 -8.23 -8.70
CA LEU A 103 -9.66 -7.72 -9.26
C LEU A 103 -9.33 -6.31 -8.75
N SER A 104 -10.30 -5.41 -8.75
CA SER A 104 -10.14 -4.04 -8.23
C SER A 104 -9.74 -4.04 -6.76
N ALA A 105 -10.35 -4.89 -5.94
CA ALA A 105 -10.00 -5.04 -4.54
C ALA A 105 -8.56 -5.54 -4.36
N TYR A 106 -8.15 -6.57 -5.12
CA TYR A 106 -6.79 -7.08 -5.10
C TYR A 106 -5.78 -5.99 -5.50
N MET A 107 -6.01 -5.27 -6.61
CA MET A 107 -5.13 -4.20 -7.07
C MET A 107 -5.01 -3.05 -6.06
N THR A 108 -6.10 -2.72 -5.35
CA THR A 108 -6.05 -1.76 -4.23
C THR A 108 -5.12 -2.26 -3.12
N GLY A 109 -5.16 -3.54 -2.80
CA GLY A 109 -4.24 -4.16 -1.84
C GLY A 109 -2.78 -4.09 -2.30
N VAL A 110 -2.53 -4.38 -3.57
CA VAL A 110 -1.20 -4.29 -4.20
C VAL A 110 -0.66 -2.86 -4.13
N GLU A 111 -1.46 -1.87 -4.52
CA GLU A 111 -1.08 -0.45 -4.45
C GLU A 111 -0.68 -0.05 -3.02
N ARG A 112 -1.51 -0.41 -2.05
CA ARG A 112 -1.24 -0.08 -0.65
C ARG A 112 -0.04 -0.83 -0.07
N SER A 113 0.23 -2.01 -0.58
CA SER A 113 1.41 -2.80 -0.20
C SER A 113 2.72 -2.10 -0.53
N THR A 114 2.77 -1.22 -1.53
CA THR A 114 3.96 -0.44 -1.87
C THR A 114 4.42 0.50 -0.75
N MET A 115 3.53 0.81 0.20
CA MET A 115 3.81 1.70 1.34
C MET A 115 4.23 0.96 2.61
N ARG A 116 4.30 -0.38 2.57
CA ARG A 116 4.76 -1.20 3.71
C ARG A 116 6.10 -0.75 4.28
N PRO A 117 7.12 -0.41 3.47
CA PRO A 117 8.40 0.05 3.98
C PRO A 117 8.27 1.31 4.85
N ILE A 118 7.38 2.24 4.47
CA ILE A 118 7.13 3.47 5.25
C ILE A 118 6.47 3.14 6.59
N LEU A 119 5.50 2.21 6.59
CA LEU A 119 4.85 1.75 7.82
C LEU A 119 5.81 0.98 8.73
N ALA A 120 6.70 0.20 8.15
CA ALA A 120 7.67 -0.59 8.90
C ALA A 120 8.85 0.25 9.44
N ALA A 121 9.11 1.43 8.86
CA ALA A 121 10.24 2.27 9.26
C ALA A 121 9.98 2.98 10.61
N PRO A 122 10.75 2.69 11.67
CA PRO A 122 10.63 3.39 12.94
C PRO A 122 11.04 4.84 12.82
N ARG A 123 11.86 5.21 11.83
CA ARG A 123 12.24 6.60 11.57
C ARG A 123 12.62 6.82 10.11
N ILE A 124 12.12 7.95 9.61
CA ILE A 124 12.48 8.51 8.30
C ILE A 124 12.75 10.00 8.52
N VAL A 125 13.91 10.51 8.09
CA VAL A 125 14.23 11.94 8.08
C VAL A 125 14.45 12.37 6.63
N TRP A 126 13.77 13.44 6.22
CA TRP A 126 13.91 13.98 4.87
C TRP A 126 13.82 15.50 4.87
N GLY A 127 14.32 16.12 3.81
CA GLY A 127 14.24 17.54 3.59
C GLY A 127 13.47 17.88 2.31
N THR A 128 12.63 18.90 2.37
CA THR A 128 11.97 19.50 1.21
C THR A 128 12.42 20.94 1.04
N ARG A 129 12.43 21.42 -0.20
CA ARG A 129 12.66 22.84 -0.43
C ARG A 129 11.43 23.63 -0.01
N ARG A 130 11.65 24.79 0.61
CA ARG A 130 10.58 25.70 0.98
C ARG A 130 10.02 26.37 -0.28
N ASP A 131 8.72 26.20 -0.52
CA ASP A 131 8.02 26.85 -1.61
C ASP A 131 7.63 28.27 -1.18
N GLY A 132 8.10 29.27 -1.92
CA GLY A 132 7.80 30.69 -1.68
C GLY A 132 8.59 31.33 -0.51
N GLY A 133 8.85 32.62 -0.60
CA GLY A 133 9.59 33.38 0.41
C GLY A 133 11.10 33.19 0.35
N GLU A 134 11.78 33.27 1.50
CA GLU A 134 13.22 33.05 1.58
C GLU A 134 13.54 31.59 1.25
N PRO A 135 14.56 31.35 0.38
CA PRO A 135 15.00 30.01 0.07
C PRO A 135 15.46 29.30 1.36
N GLY A 136 15.23 28.01 1.46
CA GLY A 136 15.60 27.22 2.64
C GLY A 136 15.12 25.80 2.52
N TRP A 137 15.31 25.05 3.60
CA TRP A 137 14.87 23.68 3.72
C TRP A 137 13.88 23.54 4.87
N ILE A 138 12.93 22.65 4.71
CA ILE A 138 12.14 22.12 5.81
C ILE A 138 12.60 20.68 6.00
N LEU A 139 13.16 20.40 7.17
CA LEU A 139 13.50 19.04 7.57
C LEU A 139 12.31 18.45 8.31
N HIS A 140 12.01 17.21 8.01
CA HIS A 140 10.87 16.47 8.57
C HIS A 140 11.34 15.17 9.18
N VAL A 141 10.62 14.69 10.20
CA VAL A 141 10.76 13.34 10.73
C VAL A 141 9.42 12.65 10.80
N ALA A 142 9.41 11.39 10.39
CA ALA A 142 8.26 10.49 10.52
C ALA A 142 8.66 9.20 11.24
N SER A 143 7.67 8.55 11.83
CA SER A 143 7.79 7.24 12.47
C SER A 143 6.58 6.40 12.09
N HIS A 144 6.80 5.20 11.59
CA HIS A 144 5.76 4.25 11.19
C HIS A 144 4.66 4.90 10.33
N GLY A 145 5.07 5.65 9.31
CA GLY A 145 4.18 6.33 8.38
C GLY A 145 3.50 7.59 8.92
N ARG A 146 3.75 8.00 10.16
CA ARG A 146 3.20 9.20 10.77
C ARG A 146 4.23 10.31 10.83
N HIS A 147 3.85 11.49 10.36
CA HIS A 147 4.66 12.69 10.53
C HIS A 147 4.69 13.08 12.02
N ILE A 148 5.88 13.26 12.58
CA ILE A 148 6.09 13.56 14.00
C ILE A 148 6.43 15.03 14.20
N ASN A 149 7.39 15.56 13.45
CA ASN A 149 7.89 16.91 13.62
C ASN A 149 8.53 17.45 12.34
N SER A 150 8.68 18.76 12.28
CA SER A 150 9.44 19.43 11.23
C SER A 150 10.13 20.68 11.76
N VAL A 151 11.24 21.08 11.12
CA VAL A 151 12.00 22.27 11.42
C VAL A 151 12.38 23.00 10.15
N VAL A 152 12.28 24.34 10.15
CA VAL A 152 12.72 25.19 9.05
C VAL A 152 14.18 25.54 9.25
N VAL A 153 15.01 25.27 8.23
CA VAL A 153 16.45 25.54 8.23
C VAL A 153 16.75 26.62 7.20
N SER A 154 17.41 27.69 7.64
CA SER A 154 17.85 28.79 6.74
C SER A 154 18.89 28.25 5.73
N PRO A 155 18.92 28.75 4.49
CA PRO A 155 19.84 28.29 3.45
C PRO A 155 21.33 28.50 3.79
N ARG A 156 21.61 29.36 4.74
CA ARG A 156 22.97 29.66 5.20
C ARG A 156 23.39 28.98 6.50
N SER A 157 22.45 28.19 7.09
CA SER A 157 22.69 27.45 8.33
C SER A 157 23.15 26.04 8.00
N ASP A 158 24.06 25.52 8.82
CA ASP A 158 24.40 24.10 8.79
C ASP A 158 23.17 23.28 9.20
N PRO A 159 22.69 22.33 8.37
CA PRO A 159 21.54 21.50 8.73
C PRO A 159 21.86 20.41 9.76
N SER A 160 23.15 20.07 9.96
CA SER A 160 23.58 18.92 10.76
C SER A 160 23.02 18.92 12.19
N PRO A 161 23.06 20.03 12.97
CA PRO A 161 22.50 20.06 14.31
C PRO A 161 20.99 19.76 14.35
N TRP A 162 20.27 20.20 13.32
CA TRP A 162 18.83 19.95 13.20
C TRP A 162 18.52 18.51 12.83
N ILE A 163 19.35 17.90 11.96
CA ILE A 163 19.25 16.49 11.61
C ILE A 163 19.47 15.65 12.88
N ASP A 164 20.48 15.95 13.68
CA ASP A 164 20.76 15.26 14.94
C ASP A 164 19.59 15.34 15.91
N VAL A 165 18.98 16.52 16.04
CA VAL A 165 17.77 16.71 16.87
C VAL A 165 16.60 15.87 16.36
N LEU A 166 16.34 15.88 15.06
CA LEU A 166 15.25 15.10 14.47
C LEU A 166 15.52 13.59 14.55
N SER A 167 16.78 13.17 14.34
CA SER A 167 17.19 11.77 14.44
C SER A 167 17.16 11.25 15.89
N SER A 168 17.24 12.14 16.89
CA SER A 168 17.07 11.79 18.31
C SER A 168 15.60 11.78 18.77
N THR A 169 14.66 12.21 17.89
CA THR A 169 13.24 12.18 18.19
C THR A 169 12.77 10.75 18.48
N ARG A 170 12.07 10.56 19.60
CA ARG A 170 11.59 9.22 19.99
C ARG A 170 10.63 8.69 18.96
N PRO A 171 10.84 7.47 18.43
CA PRO A 171 9.90 6.82 17.52
C PRO A 171 8.52 6.64 18.16
N LEU A 172 7.49 6.55 17.32
CA LEU A 172 6.14 6.22 17.77
C LEU A 172 6.13 4.82 18.40
N GLU A 173 5.56 4.70 19.58
CA GLU A 173 5.34 3.40 20.23
C GLU A 173 4.15 2.72 19.55
N THR A 174 4.37 1.52 19.01
CA THR A 174 3.36 0.78 18.25
C THR A 174 3.11 -0.63 18.80
N ASP A 175 3.79 -1.03 19.91
CA ASP A 175 3.78 -2.41 20.41
C ASP A 175 3.97 -3.45 19.30
N GLY A 176 4.66 -3.07 18.22
CA GLY A 176 4.87 -3.89 17.03
C GLY A 176 3.66 -4.06 16.11
N MET A 177 2.52 -3.45 16.41
CA MET A 177 1.28 -3.62 15.63
C MET A 177 1.14 -2.58 14.52
N ALA A 178 0.89 -3.03 13.29
CA ALA A 178 0.63 -2.14 12.15
C ALA A 178 -0.60 -1.23 12.34
N ALA A 179 -1.60 -1.68 13.10
CA ALA A 179 -2.80 -0.89 13.39
C ALA A 179 -2.53 0.36 14.25
N GLN A 180 -1.39 0.42 14.94
CA GLN A 180 -0.97 1.57 15.74
C GLN A 180 -0.07 2.54 14.97
N ALA A 181 0.38 2.12 13.79
CA ALA A 181 1.09 2.97 12.83
C ALA A 181 0.15 4.04 12.24
N ALA A 182 0.63 4.79 11.26
CA ALA A 182 -0.18 5.79 10.57
C ALA A 182 -1.39 5.17 9.85
N SER A 183 -2.42 5.99 9.64
CA SER A 183 -3.52 5.63 8.74
C SER A 183 -3.02 5.52 7.29
N TRP A 184 -3.77 4.79 6.45
CA TRP A 184 -3.48 4.74 5.01
C TRP A 184 -3.33 6.15 4.39
N ALA A 185 -4.24 7.06 4.70
CA ALA A 185 -4.22 8.43 4.15
C ALA A 185 -2.96 9.21 4.57
N GLU A 186 -2.54 9.09 5.82
CA GLU A 186 -1.30 9.70 6.32
C GLU A 186 -0.06 9.13 5.60
N THR A 187 -0.01 7.79 5.48
CA THR A 187 1.11 7.11 4.82
C THR A 187 1.17 7.45 3.34
N ALA A 188 0.02 7.56 2.66
CA ALA A 188 -0.06 7.96 1.25
C ALA A 188 0.45 9.40 1.03
N LEU A 189 0.07 10.33 1.89
CA LEU A 189 0.59 11.69 1.85
C LEU A 189 2.10 11.74 2.08
N LEU A 190 2.60 10.98 3.03
CA LEU A 190 4.03 10.87 3.29
C LEU A 190 4.78 10.26 2.10
N CYS A 191 4.24 9.21 1.47
CA CYS A 191 4.78 8.62 0.26
C CYS A 191 4.86 9.63 -0.88
N ALA A 192 3.78 10.38 -1.12
CA ALA A 192 3.74 11.42 -2.15
C ALA A 192 4.80 12.50 -1.89
N GLU A 193 4.98 12.91 -0.62
CA GLU A 193 5.98 13.90 -0.24
C GLU A 193 7.42 13.37 -0.43
N LEU A 194 7.68 12.12 -0.05
CA LEU A 194 8.99 11.48 -0.25
C LEU A 194 9.34 11.29 -1.74
N CYS A 195 8.33 11.11 -2.60
CA CYS A 195 8.49 10.98 -4.06
C CYS A 195 8.50 12.32 -4.80
N ARG A 196 8.23 13.44 -4.10
CA ARG A 196 8.17 14.77 -4.71
C ARG A 196 9.53 15.19 -5.23
N GLU A 197 9.55 15.84 -6.39
CA GLU A 197 10.78 16.40 -6.96
C GLU A 197 11.42 17.41 -6.00
N GLY A 198 12.74 17.32 -5.82
CA GLY A 198 13.49 18.17 -4.90
C GLY A 198 13.51 17.70 -3.45
N THR A 199 12.79 16.65 -3.09
CA THR A 199 12.91 15.99 -1.78
C THR A 199 14.28 15.30 -1.65
N ARG A 200 14.88 15.38 -0.48
CA ARG A 200 16.15 14.73 -0.12
C ARG A 200 15.95 13.81 1.07
N LEU A 201 16.12 12.52 0.87
CA LEU A 201 16.15 11.57 1.97
C LEU A 201 17.48 11.75 2.74
N VAL A 202 17.37 11.94 4.05
CA VAL A 202 18.52 12.16 4.95
C VAL A 202 18.82 10.90 5.75
N GLU A 203 17.78 10.29 6.35
CA GLU A 203 17.91 9.07 7.14
C GLU A 203 16.73 8.15 6.84
N TRP A 204 17.03 6.87 6.71
CA TRP A 204 16.03 5.82 6.62
C TRP A 204 16.40 4.69 7.58
N ASN A 205 15.62 4.54 8.63
CA ASN A 205 15.78 3.45 9.58
C ASN A 205 14.61 2.49 9.43
N GLY A 206 14.81 1.41 8.70
CA GLY A 206 13.78 0.42 8.38
C GLY A 206 14.20 -0.49 7.24
N PRO A 207 13.32 -1.37 6.75
CA PRO A 207 13.59 -2.18 5.58
C PRO A 207 13.87 -1.27 4.38
N LEU A 208 14.75 -1.75 3.47
CA LEU A 208 15.16 -0.98 2.31
C LEU A 208 13.95 -0.38 1.57
N PRO A 209 14.10 0.86 1.09
CA PRO A 209 13.01 1.52 0.40
C PRO A 209 12.62 0.77 -0.86
N TRP A 210 11.36 0.84 -1.10
CA TRP A 210 10.61 0.29 -2.19
C TRP A 210 11.32 0.28 -3.56
N SER A 211 11.79 -0.90 -3.93
CA SER A 211 11.86 -1.25 -5.34
C SER A 211 10.56 -1.98 -5.64
N GLN A 212 9.76 -1.43 -6.54
CA GLN A 212 8.67 -2.24 -7.09
C GLN A 212 9.32 -3.42 -7.82
N PRO A 213 8.90 -4.66 -7.55
CA PRO A 213 9.33 -5.78 -8.36
C PRO A 213 9.04 -5.47 -9.83
N THR A 214 9.94 -5.81 -10.73
CA THR A 214 9.76 -5.63 -12.19
C THR A 214 8.48 -6.26 -12.72
N ASN A 215 7.96 -7.26 -12.02
CA ASN A 215 6.71 -7.96 -12.31
C ASN A 215 5.53 -7.49 -11.44
N SER A 216 5.61 -6.30 -10.86
CA SER A 216 4.48 -5.76 -10.08
C SER A 216 3.27 -5.54 -10.99
N PRO A 217 2.05 -5.94 -10.55
CA PRO A 217 0.81 -5.64 -11.25
C PRO A 217 0.62 -4.15 -11.56
N LEU A 218 1.22 -3.26 -10.77
CA LEU A 218 1.14 -1.81 -10.96
C LEU A 218 1.95 -1.31 -12.17
N SER A 219 2.89 -2.08 -12.68
CA SER A 219 3.66 -1.74 -13.87
C SER A 219 2.94 -2.11 -15.18
N ASP A 220 1.88 -2.93 -15.11
CA ASP A 220 1.08 -3.33 -16.29
C ASP A 220 0.10 -2.23 -16.70
N GLY A 221 0.38 -1.58 -17.85
CA GLY A 221 -0.45 -0.52 -18.42
C GLY A 221 -1.88 -0.99 -18.76
N ARG A 222 -2.03 -2.22 -19.27
CA ARG A 222 -3.33 -2.79 -19.65
C ARG A 222 -4.26 -2.96 -18.43
N LEU A 223 -3.72 -3.44 -17.32
CA LEU A 223 -4.48 -3.57 -16.08
C LEU A 223 -4.89 -2.21 -15.52
N ARG A 224 -4.00 -1.22 -15.60
CA ARG A 224 -4.28 0.16 -15.17
C ARG A 224 -5.42 0.76 -15.99
N ASP A 225 -5.40 0.62 -17.30
CA ASP A 225 -6.43 1.14 -18.21
C ASP A 225 -7.77 0.46 -17.96
N LEU A 226 -7.78 -0.86 -17.76
CA LEU A 226 -8.98 -1.64 -17.46
C LEU A 226 -9.64 -1.18 -16.17
N LEU A 227 -8.86 -0.92 -15.12
CA LEU A 227 -9.36 -0.43 -13.83
C LEU A 227 -9.84 1.04 -13.90
N ALA A 228 -9.15 1.90 -14.67
CA ALA A 228 -9.57 3.29 -14.88
C ALA A 228 -10.93 3.37 -15.58
N HIS A 229 -11.19 2.55 -16.58
CA HIS A 229 -12.50 2.47 -17.24
C HIS A 229 -13.61 1.98 -16.30
N ALA A 230 -13.30 1.00 -15.41
CA ALA A 230 -14.24 0.50 -14.43
C ALA A 230 -14.66 1.58 -13.42
N THR A 231 -13.70 2.39 -12.95
CA THR A 231 -13.96 3.48 -12.01
C THR A 231 -14.79 4.61 -12.64
N ALA A 232 -14.54 4.94 -13.91
CA ALA A 232 -15.31 5.95 -14.64
C ALA A 232 -16.79 5.58 -14.75
N HIS A 233 -17.10 4.29 -14.98
CA HIS A 233 -18.49 3.82 -15.04
C HIS A 233 -19.21 3.89 -13.69
N GLN A 234 -18.52 3.73 -12.57
CA GLN A 234 -19.12 3.85 -11.23
C GLN A 234 -19.46 5.31 -10.87
N LEU A 235 -18.68 6.28 -11.36
CA LEU A 235 -18.93 7.72 -11.12
C LEU A 235 -20.14 8.25 -11.91
N PHE A 236 -20.61 7.55 -12.95
CA PHE A 236 -21.74 7.96 -13.78
C PHE A 236 -23.00 7.12 -13.55
N ASP A 237 -23.07 6.27 -12.51
CA ASP A 237 -24.31 5.59 -12.14
C ASP A 237 -25.22 6.58 -11.37
N PRO A 238 -26.36 7.00 -11.95
CA PRO A 238 -27.30 7.94 -11.32
C PRO A 238 -28.08 7.32 -10.13
N ARG A 239 -27.73 6.14 -9.66
CA ARG A 239 -28.38 5.40 -8.56
C ARG A 239 -27.50 5.24 -7.32
N SER A 240 -26.28 5.84 -7.30
CA SER A 240 -25.39 5.87 -6.13
C SER A 240 -25.55 7.17 -5.33
#